data_333bea5f69dddb5d6e1811baf2dc974e
#
_entry.id   333bea5f69dddb5d6e1811baf2dc974e
#
_cell.length_a   1.000
_cell.length_b   1.000
_cell.length_c   1.000
_cell.angle_alpha   90.00
_cell.angle_beta   90.00
_cell.angle_gamma   90.00
#
_symmetry.space_group_name_H-M   'P 1'
#
loop_
_entity.id
_entity.type
_entity.pdbx_description
1 polymer ?
#
loop_
_entity_poly.entity_id
_entity_poly.type
_entity_poly.pdbx_seq_one_letter_code
_entity_poly.pdbx_strand_id
1 'polypeptide(L)'
;MSIMNREQEGLQQLGKKTEYKMTYAPEVLETFENKHKDNDYWVQFNCPEFTSLCPITGQPDFAEIKIMYIPGERMVESKSLKLYLFSFRNHGDFHEDCVNIIMKDLVKLMQPKYIEVIGLFTPRGGISIYPYANYGQPGTKYAALAEQRLLNYNMK
;
A
#
# COMPACT_ATOMS: atom_id res chain seq x y z
N MET A 1 -18.40 13.15 3.64
CA MET A 1 -19.07 12.06 4.39
C MET A 1 -18.86 12.30 5.88
N SER A 2 -19.93 12.21 6.67
CA SER A 2 -19.83 12.40 8.12
C SER A 2 -19.22 11.16 8.80
N ILE A 3 -18.72 11.32 10.04
CA ILE A 3 -18.19 10.20 10.84
C ILE A 3 -19.23 9.09 11.00
N MET A 4 -20.50 9.45 11.25
CA MET A 4 -21.58 8.47 11.39
C MET A 4 -21.78 7.61 10.15
N ASN A 5 -21.71 8.22 8.95
CA ASN A 5 -21.86 7.44 7.72
C ASN A 5 -20.74 6.42 7.53
N ARG A 6 -19.52 6.75 7.98
CA ARG A 6 -18.39 5.85 7.87
C ARG A 6 -18.42 4.73 8.90
N GLU A 7 -18.96 4.98 10.06
CA GLU A 7 -19.23 3.93 11.05
C GLU A 7 -20.27 2.93 10.52
N GLN A 8 -21.28 3.42 9.80
CA GLN A 8 -22.27 2.57 9.14
C GLN A 8 -21.66 1.68 8.06
N GLU A 9 -20.52 2.07 7.49
CA GLU A 9 -19.75 1.25 6.54
C GLU A 9 -18.82 0.25 7.25
N GLY A 10 -18.81 0.20 8.57
CA GLY A 10 -17.95 -0.70 9.34
C GLY A 10 -16.53 -0.18 9.58
N LEU A 11 -16.29 1.11 9.31
CA LEU A 11 -14.99 1.74 9.54
C LEU A 11 -14.84 2.09 11.03
N GLN A 12 -13.85 1.49 11.69
CA GLN A 12 -13.69 1.60 13.13
C GLN A 12 -12.63 2.59 13.57
N GLN A 13 -11.68 2.94 12.70
CA GLN A 13 -10.58 3.82 13.06
C GLN A 13 -10.91 5.30 12.88
N LEU A 14 -11.80 5.62 11.96
CA LEU A 14 -12.11 6.98 11.61
C LEU A 14 -12.87 7.69 12.73
N GLY A 15 -12.36 8.85 13.16
CA GLY A 15 -12.97 9.67 14.20
C GLY A 15 -12.73 9.20 15.63
N LYS A 16 -11.96 8.14 15.82
CA LYS A 16 -11.58 7.62 17.14
C LYS A 16 -10.17 8.05 17.51
N LYS A 17 -9.87 8.05 18.83
CA LYS A 17 -8.52 8.23 19.30
C LYS A 17 -7.65 7.10 18.73
N THR A 18 -6.53 7.48 18.15
CA THR A 18 -5.66 6.54 17.44
C THR A 18 -4.72 5.83 18.38
N GLU A 19 -4.69 4.52 18.30
CA GLU A 19 -3.66 3.68 18.89
C GLU A 19 -2.73 3.20 17.77
N TYR A 20 -1.43 3.53 17.85
CA TYR A 20 -0.45 3.15 16.85
C TYR A 20 0.20 1.83 17.22
N LYS A 21 0.09 0.83 16.33
CA LYS A 21 0.81 -0.43 16.47
C LYS A 21 2.18 -0.29 15.83
N MET A 22 3.22 -0.71 16.55
CA MET A 22 4.61 -0.62 16.10
C MET A 22 5.16 -1.95 15.59
N THR A 23 4.34 -3.00 15.58
CA THR A 23 4.63 -4.28 14.97
C THR A 23 3.69 -4.49 13.80
N TYR A 24 4.16 -5.20 12.78
CA TYR A 24 3.39 -5.46 11.57
C TYR A 24 1.96 -5.90 11.88
N ALA A 25 0.98 -5.15 11.37
CA ALA A 25 -0.42 -5.29 11.74
C ALA A 25 -1.34 -5.11 10.52
N PRO A 26 -1.38 -6.06 9.57
CA PRO A 26 -2.26 -5.96 8.40
C PRO A 26 -3.74 -5.96 8.77
N GLU A 27 -4.11 -6.44 9.95
CA GLU A 27 -5.48 -6.49 10.43
C GLU A 27 -6.10 -5.11 10.69
N VAL A 28 -5.29 -4.05 10.76
CA VAL A 28 -5.84 -2.68 10.94
C VAL A 28 -6.43 -2.11 9.67
N LEU A 29 -6.12 -2.70 8.51
CA LEU A 29 -6.62 -2.23 7.21
C LEU A 29 -8.14 -2.39 7.13
N GLU A 30 -8.80 -1.36 6.61
CA GLU A 30 -10.25 -1.31 6.42
C GLU A 30 -10.57 -0.85 5.00
N THR A 31 -11.75 -1.22 4.52
CA THR A 31 -12.21 -0.87 3.17
C THR A 31 -13.60 -0.26 3.22
N PHE A 32 -13.94 0.42 2.12
CA PHE A 32 -15.29 0.91 1.87
C PHE A 32 -15.69 0.64 0.42
N GLU A 33 -16.97 0.76 0.13
CA GLU A 33 -17.51 0.46 -1.19
C GLU A 33 -17.02 1.47 -2.24
N ASN A 34 -16.63 0.94 -3.41
CA ASN A 34 -16.40 1.76 -4.59
C ASN A 34 -17.76 2.04 -5.27
N LYS A 35 -18.18 3.29 -5.25
CA LYS A 35 -19.46 3.71 -5.86
C LYS A 35 -19.39 3.91 -7.37
N HIS A 36 -18.20 3.76 -7.98
CA HIS A 36 -17.97 3.99 -9.41
C HIS A 36 -17.35 2.76 -10.06
N LYS A 37 -17.96 1.59 -9.81
CA LYS A 37 -17.47 0.30 -10.35
C LYS A 37 -17.58 0.19 -11.87
N ASP A 38 -18.42 1.04 -12.46
CA ASP A 38 -18.74 1.04 -13.88
C ASP A 38 -17.67 1.71 -14.75
N ASN A 39 -16.67 2.35 -14.16
CA ASN A 39 -15.56 2.90 -14.90
C ASN A 39 -14.23 2.66 -14.18
N ASP A 40 -13.16 2.64 -14.97
CA ASP A 40 -11.81 2.56 -14.43
C ASP A 40 -11.28 3.95 -14.10
N TYR A 41 -10.59 4.05 -12.98
CA TYR A 41 -9.87 5.26 -12.61
C TYR A 41 -8.72 4.90 -11.68
N TRP A 42 -7.73 5.78 -11.63
CA TRP A 42 -6.58 5.60 -10.77
C TRP A 42 -6.80 6.26 -9.42
N VAL A 43 -6.37 5.56 -8.37
CA VAL A 43 -6.19 6.15 -7.04
C VAL A 43 -4.70 6.05 -6.71
N GLN A 44 -4.10 7.17 -6.31
CA GLN A 44 -2.68 7.20 -5.95
C GLN A 44 -2.51 7.71 -4.52
N PHE A 45 -1.71 6.96 -3.75
CA PHE A 45 -1.23 7.41 -2.44
C PHE A 45 0.25 7.66 -2.52
N ASN A 46 0.67 8.81 -2.02
CA ASN A 46 2.08 9.15 -1.81
C ASN A 46 2.32 9.17 -0.30
N CYS A 47 3.18 8.27 0.18
CA CYS A 47 3.38 8.05 1.61
C CYS A 47 4.86 8.30 1.95
N PRO A 48 5.25 9.58 2.21
CA PRO A 48 6.67 9.95 2.32
C PRO A 48 7.29 9.66 3.68
N GLU A 49 6.53 9.17 4.65
CA GLU A 49 7.00 8.98 6.03
C GLU A 49 7.17 7.51 6.40
N PHE A 50 7.31 6.62 5.42
CA PHE A 50 7.47 5.20 5.69
C PHE A 50 8.82 4.91 6.35
N THR A 51 8.81 4.05 7.37
CA THR A 51 10.03 3.58 8.02
C THR A 51 9.89 2.10 8.41
N SER A 52 10.99 1.38 8.32
CA SER A 52 11.12 -0.01 8.75
C SER A 52 12.51 -0.21 9.34
N LEU A 53 12.87 -1.44 9.70
CA LEU A 53 14.19 -1.75 10.22
C LEU A 53 14.92 -2.69 9.27
N CYS A 54 16.25 -2.52 9.19
CA CYS A 54 17.10 -3.50 8.56
C CYS A 54 17.07 -4.79 9.39
N PRO A 55 16.77 -5.97 8.79
CA PRO A 55 16.67 -7.21 9.55
C PRO A 55 18.02 -7.70 10.09
N ILE A 56 19.13 -7.19 9.54
CA ILE A 56 20.48 -7.60 9.94
C ILE A 56 21.03 -6.69 11.04
N THR A 57 20.94 -5.34 10.85
CA THR A 57 21.58 -4.37 11.73
C THR A 57 20.62 -3.70 12.71
N GLY A 58 19.30 -3.77 12.46
CA GLY A 58 18.30 -3.02 13.21
C GLY A 58 18.30 -1.52 12.93
N GLN A 59 19.06 -1.06 11.94
CA GLN A 59 19.10 0.35 11.57
C GLN A 59 17.77 0.75 10.92
N PRO A 60 17.21 1.92 11.26
CA PRO A 60 16.00 2.41 10.61
C PRO A 60 16.23 2.70 9.12
N ASP A 61 15.28 2.26 8.30
CA ASP A 61 15.19 2.59 6.89
C ASP A 61 14.02 3.54 6.68
N PHE A 62 14.18 4.47 5.75
CA PHE A 62 13.15 5.48 5.42
C PHE A 62 12.85 5.45 3.94
N ALA A 63 11.59 5.66 3.59
CA ALA A 63 11.17 5.65 2.20
C ALA A 63 9.93 6.50 1.96
N GLU A 64 9.77 6.92 0.70
CA GLU A 64 8.46 7.27 0.18
C GLU A 64 7.86 6.01 -0.46
N ILE A 65 6.67 5.62 -0.02
CA ILE A 65 5.91 4.54 -0.65
C ILE A 65 4.86 5.18 -1.55
N LYS A 66 4.84 4.78 -2.82
CA LYS A 66 3.82 5.19 -3.77
C LYS A 66 2.97 3.98 -4.12
N ILE A 67 1.67 4.14 -3.98
CA ILE A 67 0.68 3.09 -4.27
C ILE A 67 -0.26 3.65 -5.31
N MET A 68 -0.41 2.95 -6.44
CA MET A 68 -1.39 3.30 -7.47
C MET A 68 -2.24 2.09 -7.77
N TYR A 69 -3.57 2.27 -7.79
CA TYR A 69 -4.43 1.15 -8.11
C TYR A 69 -5.69 1.58 -8.86
N ILE A 70 -6.28 0.62 -9.57
CA ILE A 70 -7.60 0.73 -10.19
C ILE A 70 -8.53 -0.10 -9.31
N PRO A 71 -9.49 0.53 -8.61
CA PRO A 71 -10.33 -0.21 -7.66
C PRO A 71 -11.34 -1.12 -8.35
N GLY A 72 -11.60 -2.27 -7.72
CA GLY A 72 -12.74 -3.12 -8.02
C GLY A 72 -13.93 -2.75 -7.14
N GLU A 73 -14.43 -3.72 -6.36
CA GLU A 73 -15.60 -3.53 -5.48
C GLU A 73 -15.27 -2.68 -4.24
N ARG A 74 -14.05 -2.81 -3.71
CA ARG A 74 -13.66 -2.21 -2.43
C ARG A 74 -12.46 -1.29 -2.60
N MET A 75 -12.39 -0.27 -1.76
CA MET A 75 -11.30 0.70 -1.71
C MET A 75 -10.73 0.74 -0.31
N VAL A 76 -9.40 0.89 -0.20
CA VAL A 76 -8.76 1.00 1.11
C VAL A 76 -9.04 2.36 1.74
N GLU A 77 -9.37 2.36 3.02
CA GLU A 77 -9.61 3.59 3.78
C GLU A 77 -8.26 4.19 4.21
N SER A 78 -8.08 5.49 3.99
CA SER A 78 -6.76 6.14 4.09
C SER A 78 -6.19 6.20 5.50
N LYS A 79 -7.03 6.37 6.54
CA LYS A 79 -6.54 6.37 7.92
C LYS A 79 -6.04 5.00 8.34
N SER A 80 -6.75 3.94 7.95
CA SER A 80 -6.32 2.56 8.22
C SER A 80 -5.03 2.23 7.46
N LEU A 81 -4.88 2.74 6.23
CA LEU A 81 -3.64 2.60 5.47
C LEU A 81 -2.48 3.27 6.21
N LYS A 82 -2.69 4.48 6.74
CA LYS A 82 -1.67 5.17 7.54
C LYS A 82 -1.24 4.33 8.73
N LEU A 83 -2.19 3.76 9.46
CA LEU A 83 -1.89 2.92 10.62
C LEU A 83 -1.16 1.63 10.22
N TYR A 84 -1.54 1.05 9.10
CA TYR A 84 -0.89 -0.13 8.56
C TYR A 84 0.57 0.14 8.21
N LEU A 85 0.83 1.21 7.46
CA LEU A 85 2.20 1.58 7.08
C LEU A 85 3.04 1.93 8.31
N PHE A 86 2.45 2.60 9.31
CA PHE A 86 3.13 2.89 10.57
C PHE A 86 3.54 1.62 11.31
N SER A 87 2.77 0.54 11.18
CA SER A 87 3.06 -0.72 11.85
C SER A 87 4.38 -1.39 11.40
N PHE A 88 4.96 -0.93 10.28
CA PHE A 88 6.27 -1.39 9.83
C PHE A 88 7.44 -0.77 10.59
N ARG A 89 7.20 0.24 11.42
CA ARG A 89 8.25 1.05 12.03
C ARG A 89 9.33 0.23 12.74
N ASN A 90 8.94 -0.83 13.44
CA ASN A 90 9.87 -1.73 14.12
C ASN A 90 9.93 -3.11 13.47
N HIS A 91 9.43 -3.22 12.23
CA HIS A 91 9.40 -4.47 11.49
C HIS A 91 10.68 -4.62 10.66
N GLY A 92 11.40 -5.72 10.84
CA GLY A 92 12.66 -5.97 10.16
C GLY A 92 12.48 -6.76 8.89
N ASP A 93 12.47 -6.06 7.74
CA ASP A 93 12.44 -6.67 6.41
C ASP A 93 13.35 -5.89 5.47
N PHE A 94 13.83 -6.55 4.42
CA PHE A 94 14.54 -5.88 3.34
C PHE A 94 13.59 -4.98 2.56
N HIS A 95 14.13 -3.99 1.84
CA HIS A 95 13.35 -3.04 1.05
C HIS A 95 12.44 -3.73 0.05
N GLU A 96 12.97 -4.75 -0.65
CA GLU A 96 12.24 -5.54 -1.63
C GLU A 96 11.07 -6.28 -0.97
N ASP A 97 11.26 -6.83 0.21
CA ASP A 97 10.21 -7.53 0.95
C ASP A 97 9.11 -6.57 1.37
N CYS A 98 9.46 -5.40 1.91
CA CYS A 98 8.48 -4.41 2.34
C CYS A 98 7.51 -4.04 1.21
N VAL A 99 8.04 -3.75 0.03
CA VAL A 99 7.23 -3.36 -1.13
C VAL A 99 6.30 -4.50 -1.56
N ASN A 100 6.83 -5.72 -1.62
CA ASN A 100 6.03 -6.90 -1.99
C ASN A 100 4.97 -7.25 -0.95
N ILE A 101 5.28 -7.14 0.33
CA ILE A 101 4.32 -7.38 1.42
C ILE A 101 3.16 -6.38 1.32
N ILE A 102 3.48 -5.10 1.17
CA ILE A 102 2.45 -4.06 1.03
C ILE A 102 1.55 -4.35 -0.17
N MET A 103 2.13 -4.67 -1.32
CA MET A 103 1.36 -4.98 -2.52
C MET A 103 0.45 -6.19 -2.28
N LYS A 104 0.98 -7.27 -1.73
CA LYS A 104 0.22 -8.51 -1.50
C LYS A 104 -0.88 -8.33 -0.45
N ASP A 105 -0.62 -7.57 0.61
CA ASP A 105 -1.64 -7.28 1.62
C ASP A 105 -2.80 -6.49 1.04
N LEU A 106 -2.51 -5.49 0.19
CA LEU A 106 -3.54 -4.69 -0.45
C LEU A 106 -4.32 -5.49 -1.50
N VAL A 107 -3.66 -6.39 -2.23
CA VAL A 107 -4.36 -7.32 -3.14
C VAL A 107 -5.34 -8.19 -2.38
N LYS A 108 -4.89 -8.80 -1.28
CA LYS A 108 -5.73 -9.66 -0.44
C LYS A 108 -6.91 -8.88 0.15
N LEU A 109 -6.66 -7.64 0.57
CA LEU A 109 -7.68 -6.80 1.19
C LEU A 109 -8.77 -6.37 0.21
N MET A 110 -8.38 -5.84 -0.95
CA MET A 110 -9.29 -5.15 -1.87
C MET A 110 -9.66 -5.96 -3.09
N GLN A 111 -8.83 -6.90 -3.50
CA GLN A 111 -8.93 -7.57 -4.81
C GLN A 111 -9.07 -6.52 -5.94
N PRO A 112 -8.10 -5.61 -6.08
CA PRO A 112 -8.19 -4.53 -7.05
C PRO A 112 -8.08 -5.07 -8.47
N LYS A 113 -8.54 -4.31 -9.45
CA LYS A 113 -8.34 -4.66 -10.85
C LYS A 113 -6.87 -4.63 -11.22
N TYR A 114 -6.17 -3.61 -10.73
CA TYR A 114 -4.73 -3.43 -10.90
C TYR A 114 -4.16 -2.70 -9.69
N ILE A 115 -2.94 -3.03 -9.30
CA ILE A 115 -2.20 -2.28 -8.26
C ILE A 115 -0.71 -2.33 -8.54
N GLU A 116 -0.04 -1.25 -8.23
CA GLU A 116 1.42 -1.19 -8.19
C GLU A 116 1.88 -0.48 -6.92
N VAL A 117 3.01 -0.90 -6.42
CA VAL A 117 3.66 -0.31 -5.26
C VAL A 117 5.13 -0.09 -5.58
N ILE A 118 5.62 1.11 -5.34
CA ILE A 118 7.05 1.41 -5.46
C ILE A 118 7.55 2.00 -4.13
N GLY A 119 8.73 1.56 -3.72
CA GLY A 119 9.42 2.13 -2.57
C GLY A 119 10.62 2.95 -3.03
N LEU A 120 10.69 4.20 -2.61
CA LEU A 120 11.83 5.07 -2.86
C LEU A 120 12.59 5.22 -1.55
N PHE A 121 13.49 4.27 -1.29
CA PHE A 121 14.25 4.23 -0.04
C PHE A 121 15.42 5.21 -0.07
N THR A 122 15.66 5.87 1.06
CA THR A 122 16.80 6.77 1.19
C THR A 122 18.11 5.99 1.11
N PRO A 123 19.18 6.61 0.56
CA PRO A 123 20.46 5.91 0.38
C PRO A 123 21.07 5.45 1.69
N ARG A 124 21.67 4.27 1.64
CA ARG A 124 22.54 3.73 2.70
C ARG A 124 23.86 3.32 2.07
N GLY A 125 24.96 3.86 2.60
CA GLY A 125 26.27 3.62 2.01
C GLY A 125 26.36 4.13 0.55
N GLY A 126 25.59 5.15 0.21
CA GLY A 126 25.54 5.70 -1.15
C GLY A 126 24.67 4.93 -2.14
N ILE A 127 23.94 3.89 -1.67
CA ILE A 127 23.10 3.07 -2.55
C ILE A 127 21.62 3.31 -2.22
N SER A 128 20.86 3.78 -3.22
CA SER A 128 19.40 3.83 -3.17
C SER A 128 18.83 2.56 -3.77
N ILE A 129 17.75 2.04 -3.17
CA ILE A 129 17.05 0.86 -3.68
C ILE A 129 15.59 1.23 -3.90
N TYR A 130 15.08 1.02 -5.12
CA TYR A 130 13.71 1.39 -5.49
C TYR A 130 12.97 0.16 -6.03
N PRO A 131 12.46 -0.71 -5.16
CA PRO A 131 11.68 -1.87 -5.61
C PRO A 131 10.34 -1.43 -6.21
N TYR A 132 9.93 -2.10 -7.27
CA TYR A 132 8.66 -1.92 -7.94
C TYR A 132 7.96 -3.27 -8.04
N ALA A 133 6.73 -3.36 -7.54
CA ALA A 133 5.91 -4.56 -7.64
C ALA A 133 4.53 -4.19 -8.16
N ASN A 134 3.94 -5.05 -8.98
CA ASN A 134 2.58 -4.84 -9.45
C ASN A 134 1.79 -6.14 -9.54
N TYR A 135 0.48 -5.98 -9.69
CA TYR A 135 -0.47 -7.07 -9.85
C TYR A 135 -1.62 -6.60 -10.73
N GLY A 136 -2.01 -7.42 -11.68
CA GLY A 136 -3.23 -7.26 -12.46
C GLY A 136 -4.11 -8.48 -12.29
N GLN A 137 -5.42 -8.28 -12.18
CA GLN A 137 -6.38 -9.37 -11.95
C GLN A 137 -6.24 -10.44 -13.03
N PRO A 138 -5.95 -11.70 -12.65
CA PRO A 138 -5.76 -12.79 -13.63
C PRO A 138 -6.98 -13.01 -14.52
N GLY A 139 -6.72 -13.32 -15.80
CA GLY A 139 -7.80 -13.58 -16.76
C GLY A 139 -8.52 -12.34 -17.25
N THR A 140 -8.00 -11.16 -17.00
CA THR A 140 -8.59 -9.89 -17.43
C THR A 140 -7.57 -9.03 -18.19
N LYS A 141 -8.04 -7.93 -18.81
CA LYS A 141 -7.15 -6.95 -19.45
C LYS A 141 -6.15 -6.31 -18.48
N TYR A 142 -6.43 -6.35 -17.18
CA TYR A 142 -5.54 -5.78 -16.17
C TYR A 142 -4.31 -6.64 -15.94
N ALA A 143 -4.36 -7.94 -16.20
CA ALA A 143 -3.18 -8.79 -16.24
C ALA A 143 -2.23 -8.35 -17.36
N ALA A 144 -2.76 -8.04 -18.53
CA ALA A 144 -1.97 -7.49 -19.65
C ALA A 144 -1.41 -6.11 -19.31
N LEU A 145 -2.19 -5.25 -18.61
CA LEU A 145 -1.71 -3.97 -18.15
C LEU A 145 -0.52 -4.13 -17.20
N ALA A 146 -0.59 -5.08 -16.27
CA ALA A 146 0.49 -5.34 -15.33
C ALA A 146 1.77 -5.77 -16.05
N GLU A 147 1.67 -6.67 -17.02
CA GLU A 147 2.80 -7.09 -17.83
C GLU A 147 3.40 -5.93 -18.62
N GLN A 148 2.56 -5.14 -19.28
CA GLN A 148 3.00 -3.98 -20.05
C GLN A 148 3.74 -2.96 -19.19
N ARG A 149 3.20 -2.66 -18.01
CA ARG A 149 3.82 -1.70 -17.11
C ARG A 149 5.15 -2.22 -16.56
N LEU A 150 5.26 -3.52 -16.30
CA LEU A 150 6.51 -4.12 -15.84
C LEU A 150 7.58 -4.10 -16.94
N LEU A 151 7.20 -4.46 -18.18
CA LEU A 151 8.12 -4.50 -19.32
C LEU A 151 8.59 -3.10 -19.74
N ASN A 152 7.73 -2.10 -19.59
CA ASN A 152 8.03 -0.72 -19.96
C ASN A 152 8.45 0.13 -18.76
N TYR A 153 8.76 -0.49 -17.63
CA TYR A 153 9.16 0.24 -16.44
C TYR A 153 10.40 1.07 -16.70
N ASN A 154 10.28 2.36 -16.41
CA ASN A 154 11.36 3.31 -16.58
C ASN A 154 11.48 4.16 -15.32
N MET A 155 12.53 3.90 -14.56
CA MET A 155 12.84 4.63 -13.34
C MET A 155 13.48 5.98 -13.70
N LYS A 156 12.96 7.04 -13.11
CA LYS A 156 13.52 8.37 -13.29
C LYS A 156 14.34 8.82 -12.09
#